data_8345d194a9cb5d399728db0f5bb341ac
#
_entry.id   8345d194a9cb5d399728db0f5bb341ac
#
_cell.length_a   1.000
_cell.length_b   1.000
_cell.length_c   1.000
_cell.angle_alpha   90.00
_cell.angle_beta   90.00
_cell.angle_gamma   90.00
#
_symmetry.space_group_name_H-M   'P 1'
#
loop_
_entity.id
_entity.type
_entity.pdbx_description
1 polymer ?
#
loop_
_entity_poly.entity_id
_entity_poly.type
_entity_poly.pdbx_seq_one_letter_code
_entity_poly.pdbx_strand_id
1 'polypeptide(L)'
;MIKDDECLDDLQNGLFIIQKKNGFKFGIDAVLLSDFAKETRSKKTLDLCTGTGIVPLLLSAKTNTPKIFGLEIQEEIAQMAQRSVEHNKLEDRISIAVSYTHLTLPTIA
;
A
#
# COMPACT_ATOMS: atom_id res chain seq x y z
N MET A 1 -12.26 -13.68 0.86
CA MET A 1 -11.37 -12.55 0.70
C MET A 1 -9.93 -12.94 0.43
N ILE A 2 -9.35 -13.84 1.19
CA ILE A 2 -8.00 -14.38 0.94
C ILE A 2 -8.10 -15.61 0.08
N LYS A 3 -7.28 -15.65 -0.98
CA LYS A 3 -7.24 -16.81 -1.89
C LYS A 3 -6.36 -17.90 -1.30
N ASP A 4 -6.48 -19.13 -1.86
CA ASP A 4 -5.74 -20.28 -1.31
C ASP A 4 -4.23 -20.13 -1.34
N ASP A 5 -3.70 -19.41 -2.32
CA ASP A 5 -2.26 -19.17 -2.47
C ASP A 5 -1.79 -17.90 -1.77
N GLU A 6 -2.65 -17.29 -0.98
CA GLU A 6 -2.36 -16.05 -0.26
C GLU A 6 -2.32 -16.27 1.25
N CYS A 7 -1.66 -15.38 1.94
CA CYS A 7 -1.63 -15.35 3.40
C CYS A 7 -1.86 -13.93 3.89
N LEU A 8 -2.31 -13.82 5.13
CA LEU A 8 -2.54 -12.55 5.80
C LEU A 8 -1.47 -12.41 6.88
N ASP A 9 -0.55 -11.47 6.69
CA ASP A 9 0.56 -11.27 7.61
C ASP A 9 0.33 -10.05 8.50
N ASP A 10 0.67 -10.21 9.77
CA ASP A 10 0.52 -9.16 10.78
C ASP A 10 1.69 -8.19 10.70
N LEU A 11 1.38 -6.90 10.57
CA LEU A 11 2.40 -5.83 10.55
C LEU A 11 2.65 -5.26 11.95
N GLN A 12 2.05 -5.83 12.98
CA GLN A 12 2.26 -5.54 14.41
C GLN A 12 1.67 -4.22 14.91
N ASN A 13 1.02 -3.45 14.08
CA ASN A 13 0.37 -2.19 14.50
C ASN A 13 -1.15 -2.27 14.35
N GLY A 14 -1.70 -3.47 14.45
CA GLY A 14 -3.11 -3.70 14.17
C GLY A 14 -3.42 -3.72 12.69
N LEU A 15 -2.40 -3.68 11.84
CA LEU A 15 -2.52 -3.73 10.39
C LEU A 15 -2.10 -5.08 9.86
N PHE A 16 -2.74 -5.49 8.76
CA PHE A 16 -2.46 -6.76 8.11
C PHE A 16 -2.23 -6.53 6.62
N ILE A 17 -1.42 -7.39 6.00
CA ILE A 17 -1.15 -7.33 4.58
C ILE A 17 -1.38 -8.70 3.95
N ILE A 18 -2.01 -8.70 2.77
CA ILE A 18 -2.23 -9.91 1.98
C ILE A 18 -1.05 -10.09 1.03
N GLN A 19 -0.43 -11.26 1.07
CA GLN A 19 0.72 -11.59 0.23
C GLN A 19 0.57 -12.99 -0.32
N LYS A 20 1.28 -13.30 -1.42
CA LYS A 20 1.36 -14.65 -1.94
C LYS A 20 2.23 -15.50 -1.01
N LYS A 21 1.78 -16.73 -0.72
CA LYS A 21 2.55 -17.64 0.14
C LYS A 21 3.93 -17.95 -0.42
N ASN A 22 4.02 -18.13 -1.73
CA ASN A 22 5.25 -18.51 -2.42
C ASN A 22 5.81 -17.41 -3.30
N GLY A 23 5.29 -16.19 -3.16
CA GLY A 23 5.74 -15.06 -3.95
C GLY A 23 6.73 -14.19 -3.20
N PHE A 24 7.08 -13.08 -3.83
CA PHE A 24 7.93 -12.08 -3.20
C PHE A 24 7.19 -11.45 -2.02
N LYS A 25 7.87 -11.37 -0.89
CA LYS A 25 7.36 -10.68 0.29
C LYS A 25 8.23 -9.46 0.56
N PHE A 26 7.63 -8.45 1.19
CA PHE A 26 8.38 -7.24 1.47
C PHE A 26 9.55 -7.52 2.40
N GLY A 27 10.60 -6.72 2.25
CA GLY A 27 11.77 -6.81 3.10
C GLY A 27 11.90 -5.59 4.00
N ILE A 28 13.02 -5.53 4.72
CA ILE A 28 13.31 -4.41 5.62
C ILE A 28 13.46 -3.10 4.86
N ASP A 29 13.78 -3.13 3.58
CA ASP A 29 13.89 -1.92 2.76
C ASP A 29 12.58 -1.14 2.69
N ALA A 30 11.44 -1.84 2.62
CA ALA A 30 10.14 -1.18 2.64
C ALA A 30 9.90 -0.48 3.98
N VAL A 31 10.28 -1.10 5.08
CA VAL A 31 10.16 -0.51 6.40
C VAL A 31 11.04 0.73 6.51
N LEU A 32 12.29 0.63 6.05
CA LEU A 32 13.22 1.76 6.08
C LEU A 32 12.75 2.92 5.20
N LEU A 33 12.20 2.60 4.03
CA LEU A 33 11.66 3.64 3.13
C LEU A 33 10.49 4.37 3.80
N SER A 34 9.58 3.65 4.43
CA SER A 34 8.45 4.27 5.10
C SER A 34 8.92 5.12 6.29
N ASP A 35 9.95 4.68 7.01
CA ASP A 35 10.52 5.46 8.09
C ASP A 35 11.15 6.76 7.59
N PHE A 36 11.81 6.70 6.44
CA PHE A 36 12.38 7.89 5.82
C PHE A 36 11.28 8.84 5.35
N ALA A 37 10.27 8.30 4.69
CA ALA A 37 9.18 9.10 4.11
C ALA A 37 8.30 9.75 5.18
N LYS A 38 8.21 9.16 6.38
CA LYS A 38 7.36 9.71 7.43
C LYS A 38 7.81 11.10 7.90
N GLU A 39 9.05 11.46 7.64
CA GLU A 39 9.57 12.77 8.02
C GLU A 39 9.01 13.88 7.14
N THR A 40 8.46 13.59 5.98
CA THR A 40 7.84 14.59 5.13
C THR A 40 6.41 14.84 5.60
N ARG A 41 6.03 16.11 5.69
CA ARG A 41 4.68 16.50 6.12
C ARG A 41 3.86 16.84 4.89
N SER A 42 3.48 15.83 4.13
CA SER A 42 2.70 16.04 2.92
C SER A 42 1.23 15.74 3.16
N LYS A 43 0.37 16.41 2.39
CA LYS A 43 -1.07 16.16 2.41
C LYS A 43 -1.42 14.99 1.49
N LYS A 44 -0.58 14.71 0.50
CA LYS A 44 -0.76 13.62 -0.46
C LYS A 44 0.58 12.97 -0.70
N THR A 45 0.59 11.66 -0.77
CA THR A 45 1.80 10.88 -1.04
C THR A 45 1.48 9.86 -2.12
N LEU A 46 2.39 9.69 -3.07
CA LEU A 46 2.27 8.69 -4.13
C LEU A 46 3.41 7.69 -4.00
N ASP A 47 3.07 6.41 -3.91
CA ASP A 47 4.04 5.32 -3.93
C ASP A 47 4.00 4.64 -5.30
N LEU A 48 5.05 4.83 -6.08
CA LEU A 48 5.18 4.19 -7.39
C LEU A 48 5.62 2.74 -7.21
N CYS A 49 5.04 1.83 -7.99
CA CYS A 49 5.30 0.40 -7.89
C CYS A 49 4.98 -0.11 -6.48
N THR A 50 3.77 0.19 -6.03
CA THR A 50 3.38 -0.05 -4.63
C THR A 50 3.35 -1.54 -4.25
N GLY A 51 3.32 -2.45 -5.23
CA GLY A 51 3.28 -3.89 -4.98
C GLY A 51 2.04 -4.26 -4.19
N THR A 52 2.24 -5.00 -3.11
CA THR A 52 1.13 -5.44 -2.26
C THR A 52 0.63 -4.35 -1.31
N GLY A 53 1.16 -3.13 -1.42
CA GLY A 53 0.70 -1.99 -0.65
C GLY A 53 1.40 -1.81 0.70
N ILE A 54 2.58 -2.41 0.86
CA ILE A 54 3.28 -2.37 2.15
C ILE A 54 3.63 -0.94 2.57
N VAL A 55 4.17 -0.11 1.67
CA VAL A 55 4.58 1.25 2.03
C VAL A 55 3.38 2.13 2.39
N PRO A 56 2.29 2.16 1.59
CA PRO A 56 1.09 2.88 2.01
C PRO A 56 0.54 2.45 3.36
N LEU A 57 0.51 1.13 3.63
CA LEU A 57 0.02 0.64 4.92
C LEU A 57 0.91 1.11 6.07
N LEU A 58 2.22 1.00 5.92
CA LEU A 58 3.14 1.46 6.96
C LEU A 58 3.05 2.97 7.16
N LEU A 59 2.95 3.74 6.07
CA LEU A 59 2.81 5.19 6.16
C LEU A 59 1.52 5.59 6.87
N SER A 60 0.43 4.85 6.66
CA SER A 60 -0.83 5.16 7.32
C SER A 60 -0.70 5.07 8.84
N ALA A 61 0.14 4.15 9.33
CA ALA A 61 0.37 4.00 10.76
C ALA A 61 1.37 5.02 11.30
N LYS A 62 2.32 5.46 10.47
CA LYS A 62 3.43 6.32 10.91
C LYS A 62 3.17 7.80 10.69
N THR A 63 2.16 8.16 9.92
CA THR A 63 1.89 9.55 9.55
C THR A 63 0.43 9.88 9.71
N ASN A 64 0.12 11.17 9.64
CA ASN A 64 -1.25 11.67 9.58
C ASN A 64 -1.61 12.13 8.16
N THR A 65 -0.84 11.75 7.16
CA THR A 65 -1.10 12.10 5.77
C THR A 65 -2.51 11.64 5.40
N PRO A 66 -3.41 12.56 4.99
CA PRO A 66 -4.81 12.18 4.75
C PRO A 66 -5.02 11.37 3.48
N LYS A 67 -4.16 11.52 2.48
CA LYS A 67 -4.32 10.82 1.21
C LYS A 67 -2.99 10.19 0.77
N ILE A 68 -3.01 8.86 0.62
CA ILE A 68 -1.87 8.07 0.17
C ILE A 68 -2.31 7.29 -1.06
N PHE A 69 -1.56 7.39 -2.14
CA PHE A 69 -1.87 6.71 -3.39
C PHE A 69 -0.79 5.69 -3.70
N GLY A 70 -1.19 4.48 -4.06
CA GLY A 70 -0.27 3.46 -4.53
C GLY A 70 -0.55 3.16 -6.00
N LEU A 71 0.50 3.04 -6.80
CA LEU A 71 0.39 2.71 -8.21
C LEU A 71 1.10 1.38 -8.48
N GLU A 72 0.38 0.44 -9.06
CA GLU A 72 0.92 -0.87 -9.39
C GLU A 72 0.43 -1.29 -10.77
N ILE A 73 1.36 -1.66 -11.65
CA ILE A 73 1.04 -2.02 -13.03
C ILE A 73 0.46 -3.44 -13.15
N GLN A 74 0.82 -4.34 -12.24
CA GLN A 74 0.33 -5.71 -12.25
C GLN A 74 -1.03 -5.76 -11.58
N GLU A 75 -2.07 -6.02 -12.37
CA GLU A 75 -3.44 -5.96 -11.89
C GLU A 75 -3.69 -6.90 -10.71
N GLU A 76 -3.19 -8.13 -10.78
CA GLU A 76 -3.38 -9.10 -9.70
C GLU A 76 -2.78 -8.60 -8.39
N ILE A 77 -1.59 -8.04 -8.46
CA ILE A 77 -0.90 -7.52 -7.28
C ILE A 77 -1.62 -6.28 -6.75
N ALA A 78 -2.08 -5.40 -7.64
CA ALA A 78 -2.84 -4.21 -7.26
C ALA A 78 -4.13 -4.58 -6.55
N GLN A 79 -4.80 -5.65 -7.00
CA GLN A 79 -6.02 -6.13 -6.34
C GLN A 79 -5.72 -6.67 -4.94
N MET A 80 -4.58 -7.32 -4.76
CA MET A 80 -4.16 -7.75 -3.42
C MET A 80 -3.94 -6.53 -2.52
N ALA A 81 -3.28 -5.50 -3.05
CA ALA A 81 -3.07 -4.27 -2.29
C ALA A 81 -4.40 -3.62 -1.91
N GLN A 82 -5.34 -3.57 -2.84
CA GLN A 82 -6.66 -3.00 -2.57
C GLN A 82 -7.41 -3.80 -1.49
N ARG A 83 -7.33 -5.12 -1.55
CA ARG A 83 -7.96 -5.95 -0.51
C ARG A 83 -7.32 -5.75 0.86
N SER A 84 -6.00 -5.53 0.91
CA SER A 84 -5.33 -5.20 2.16
C SER A 84 -5.81 -3.88 2.72
N VAL A 85 -5.97 -2.87 1.86
CA VAL A 85 -6.52 -1.56 2.26
C VAL A 85 -7.91 -1.73 2.85
N GLU A 86 -8.77 -2.51 2.19
CA GLU A 86 -10.14 -2.75 2.64
C GLU A 86 -10.17 -3.54 3.95
N HIS A 87 -9.31 -4.53 4.07
CA HIS A 87 -9.23 -5.33 5.30
C HIS A 87 -8.88 -4.46 6.51
N ASN A 88 -8.01 -3.48 6.31
CA ASN A 88 -7.59 -2.58 7.38
C ASN A 88 -8.51 -1.36 7.52
N LYS A 89 -9.58 -1.28 6.72
CA LYS A 89 -10.55 -0.19 6.76
C LYS A 89 -9.91 1.18 6.50
N LEU A 90 -9.00 1.21 5.53
CA LEU A 90 -8.25 2.42 5.19
C LEU A 90 -8.63 3.01 3.82
N GLU A 91 -9.79 2.62 3.27
CA GLU A 91 -10.22 3.06 1.94
C GLU A 91 -10.33 4.58 1.83
N ASP A 92 -10.60 5.26 2.93
CA ASP A 92 -10.72 6.73 2.92
C ASP A 92 -9.36 7.42 2.81
N ARG A 93 -8.28 6.74 3.13
CA ARG A 93 -6.94 7.32 3.12
C ARG A 93 -6.06 6.78 2.01
N ILE A 94 -6.21 5.51 1.66
CA ILE A 94 -5.33 4.83 0.72
C ILE A 94 -6.12 4.44 -0.51
N SER A 95 -5.64 4.85 -1.68
CA SER A 95 -6.21 4.47 -2.97
C SER A 95 -5.16 3.77 -3.81
N ILE A 96 -5.53 2.63 -4.38
CA ILE A 96 -4.63 1.85 -5.24
C ILE A 96 -5.09 1.98 -6.67
N ALA A 97 -4.18 2.35 -7.57
CA ALA A 97 -4.44 2.44 -9.00
C ALA A 97 -3.62 1.40 -9.75
N VAL A 98 -4.23 0.81 -10.78
CA VAL A 98 -3.61 -0.29 -11.53
C VAL A 98 -2.79 0.21 -12.69
N SER A 99 -3.28 1.18 -13.45
CA SER A 99 -2.66 1.57 -14.72
C SER A 99 -2.07 2.95 -14.65
N TYR A 100 -0.86 3.08 -15.17
CA TYR A 100 -0.23 4.39 -15.32
C TYR A 100 -0.55 5.05 -16.67
N THR A 101 -1.13 4.34 -17.64
CA THR A 101 -1.42 4.90 -18.95
C THR A 101 -2.69 5.73 -18.96
N HIS A 102 -3.61 5.46 -18.04
CA HIS A 102 -4.87 6.20 -17.90
C HIS A 102 -5.04 6.69 -16.47
N LEU A 103 -3.97 7.16 -15.92
CA LEU A 103 -3.96 7.55 -14.51
C LEU A 103 -4.75 8.83 -14.33
N THR A 104 -5.84 8.74 -13.55
CA THR A 104 -6.65 9.89 -13.18
C THR A 104 -6.51 10.14 -11.69
N LEU A 105 -5.28 10.22 -11.23
CA LEU A 105 -5.04 10.60 -9.84
C LEU A 105 -5.38 12.08 -9.64
N PRO A 106 -5.91 12.44 -8.47
CA PRO A 106 -6.09 13.85 -8.16
C PRO A 106 -4.74 14.57 -8.28
N THR A 107 -4.79 15.85 -8.59
CA THR A 107 -3.58 16.64 -8.71
C THR A 107 -2.74 16.48 -7.45
N ILE A 108 -1.51 16.04 -7.65
CA ILE A 108 -0.53 15.91 -6.57
C ILE A 108 0.49 17.02 -6.79
N ALA A 109 0.38 18.01 -6.03
CA ALA A 109 1.28 19.15 -6.13
C ALA A 109 2.16 19.23 -4.91
#